data_ebb964163a18dc7190a72b9f13337d76
#
_entry.id   ebb964163a18dc7190a72b9f13337d76
#
_cell.length_a   1.000
_cell.length_b   1.000
_cell.length_c   1.000
_cell.angle_alpha   90.00
_cell.angle_beta   90.00
_cell.angle_gamma   90.00
#
_symmetry.space_group_name_H-M   'P 1'
#
loop_
_entity.id
_entity.type
_entity.pdbx_description
1 polymer ?
#
loop_
_entity_poly.entity_id
_entity_poly.type
_entity_poly.pdbx_seq_one_letter_code
_entity_poly.pdbx_strand_id
1 'polypeptide(L)'
;MTPSLDIAVIGATGTVGETLVQILEERDFPVANLHLLASSESAGHSVPFRGKNVRVREVDEFDFSKVQLAFFAAGPAVTLSFAPRATAASCAVIDLSGALPSAQAPNVVPEANAQVLAGLKKPLQLSSPSASATALAVALAPLQGLLDIQRVNLTASLAISSQGREAVSELARQTAELLNVRPMEPRFFDRQVAFNLLAQVGTPDAQGHTLLEKRLVRELREVLGQPLLKISVTCIQAPVFFGDSYSVTLQSGSAVDLAAVNAALEAAPGLELVEAGDYPTAVGDAVGQDVVYVGRVRSGVDDPTELNLWLTSDNVRKGAALNAVQLAELLIKDLL
;
A
#
# COMPACT_ATOMS: atom_id res chain seq x y z
N MET A 1 2.71 -21.43 24.89
CA MET A 1 2.41 -21.53 23.44
C MET A 1 1.80 -20.21 23.05
N THR A 2 2.30 -19.54 22.04
CA THR A 2 1.64 -18.36 21.50
C THR A 2 0.28 -18.81 20.99
N PRO A 3 -0.83 -18.23 21.45
CA PRO A 3 -2.14 -18.59 20.94
C PRO A 3 -2.18 -18.32 19.43
N SER A 4 -2.80 -19.22 18.68
CA SER A 4 -2.92 -19.14 17.21
C SER A 4 -4.33 -18.75 16.80
N LEU A 5 -4.46 -18.00 15.71
CA LEU A 5 -5.72 -17.45 15.20
C LEU A 5 -6.23 -18.23 13.99
N ASP A 6 -7.53 -18.37 13.89
CA ASP A 6 -8.20 -18.70 12.65
C ASP A 6 -8.41 -17.40 11.86
N ILE A 7 -7.88 -17.36 10.64
CA ILE A 7 -7.89 -16.16 9.81
C ILE A 7 -8.50 -16.40 8.43
N ALA A 8 -9.09 -15.36 7.86
CA ALA A 8 -9.58 -15.34 6.49
C ALA A 8 -8.83 -14.31 5.65
N VAL A 9 -8.53 -14.64 4.40
CA VAL A 9 -8.03 -13.72 3.38
C VAL A 9 -9.02 -13.66 2.24
N ILE A 10 -9.70 -12.53 2.09
CA ILE A 10 -10.65 -12.26 1.02
C ILE A 10 -9.90 -11.61 -0.15
N GLY A 11 -10.05 -12.14 -1.35
CA GLY A 11 -9.23 -11.76 -2.51
C GLY A 11 -7.90 -12.50 -2.55
N ALA A 12 -7.86 -13.73 -2.01
CA ALA A 12 -6.66 -14.56 -1.86
C ALA A 12 -5.97 -14.92 -3.18
N THR A 13 -6.64 -14.84 -4.32
CA THR A 13 -6.09 -15.10 -5.66
C THR A 13 -5.57 -13.85 -6.36
N GLY A 14 -5.76 -12.67 -5.78
CA GLY A 14 -5.20 -11.42 -6.28
C GLY A 14 -3.71 -11.28 -5.94
N THR A 15 -2.98 -10.40 -6.62
CA THR A 15 -1.54 -10.19 -6.39
C THR A 15 -1.24 -9.84 -4.91
N VAL A 16 -2.01 -8.92 -4.31
CA VAL A 16 -1.85 -8.55 -2.90
C VAL A 16 -2.23 -9.71 -1.96
N GLY A 17 -3.32 -10.44 -2.27
CA GLY A 17 -3.78 -11.56 -1.45
C GLY A 17 -2.78 -12.72 -1.40
N GLU A 18 -2.20 -13.11 -2.54
CA GLU A 18 -1.15 -14.14 -2.59
C GLU A 18 0.11 -13.69 -1.84
N THR A 19 0.55 -12.43 -2.03
CA THR A 19 1.70 -11.88 -1.32
C THR A 19 1.44 -11.81 0.20
N LEU A 20 0.21 -11.48 0.63
CA LEU A 20 -0.18 -11.48 2.03
C LEU A 20 -0.06 -12.88 2.64
N VAL A 21 -0.55 -13.91 1.95
CA VAL A 21 -0.41 -15.32 2.39
C VAL A 21 1.06 -15.72 2.51
N GLN A 22 1.89 -15.33 1.55
CA GLN A 22 3.33 -15.57 1.59
C GLN A 22 3.99 -14.88 2.79
N ILE A 23 3.68 -13.60 3.06
CA ILE A 23 4.23 -12.85 4.19
C ILE A 23 3.79 -13.44 5.54
N LEU A 24 2.54 -13.92 5.67
CA LEU A 24 2.09 -14.64 6.87
C LEU A 24 2.96 -15.88 7.16
N GLU A 25 3.42 -16.59 6.11
CA GLU A 25 4.34 -17.72 6.24
C GLU A 25 5.74 -17.26 6.59
N GLU A 26 6.32 -16.31 5.86
CA GLU A 26 7.67 -15.78 6.06
C GLU A 26 7.89 -15.20 7.46
N ARG A 27 6.84 -14.61 8.06
CA ARG A 27 6.89 -13.99 9.39
C ARG A 27 6.43 -14.92 10.51
N ASP A 28 6.22 -16.21 10.21
CA ASP A 28 5.73 -17.19 11.19
C ASP A 28 4.49 -16.70 11.95
N PHE A 29 3.59 -15.94 11.26
CA PHE A 29 2.37 -15.42 11.87
C PHE A 29 1.57 -16.59 12.51
N PRO A 30 1.04 -16.46 13.74
CA PRO A 30 0.43 -17.55 14.47
C PRO A 30 -0.95 -17.94 13.93
N VAL A 31 -0.98 -18.58 12.77
CA VAL A 31 -2.17 -19.09 12.10
C VAL A 31 -2.48 -20.50 12.58
N ALA A 32 -3.69 -20.72 13.11
CA ALA A 32 -4.24 -22.04 13.38
C ALA A 32 -4.86 -22.63 12.12
N ASN A 33 -5.86 -21.95 11.55
CA ASN A 33 -6.47 -22.31 10.29
C ASN A 33 -6.51 -21.10 9.34
N LEU A 34 -6.13 -21.33 8.07
CA LEU A 34 -6.17 -20.32 7.02
C LEU A 34 -7.33 -20.59 6.08
N HIS A 35 -8.25 -19.62 5.97
CA HIS A 35 -9.38 -19.65 5.04
C HIS A 35 -9.12 -18.67 3.89
N LEU A 36 -8.94 -19.21 2.69
CA LEU A 36 -8.73 -18.42 1.48
C LEU A 36 -10.07 -18.26 0.74
N LEU A 37 -10.44 -17.01 0.50
CA LEU A 37 -11.76 -16.65 -0.03
C LEU A 37 -11.62 -15.76 -1.27
N ALA A 38 -12.47 -16.03 -2.27
CA ALA A 38 -12.54 -15.24 -3.49
C ALA A 38 -13.96 -15.29 -4.10
N SER A 39 -14.14 -14.71 -5.29
CA SER A 39 -15.37 -14.85 -6.08
C SER A 39 -15.56 -16.30 -6.57
N SER A 40 -16.77 -16.63 -7.02
CA SER A 40 -17.09 -17.95 -7.63
C SER A 40 -16.17 -18.30 -8.80
N GLU A 41 -15.77 -17.32 -9.62
CA GLU A 41 -14.84 -17.51 -10.74
C GLU A 41 -13.44 -17.99 -10.32
N SER A 42 -13.00 -17.58 -9.14
CA SER A 42 -11.70 -17.94 -8.57
C SER A 42 -11.76 -19.08 -7.56
N ALA A 43 -12.95 -19.55 -7.20
CA ALA A 43 -13.12 -20.69 -6.31
C ALA A 43 -12.57 -21.96 -6.93
N GLY A 44 -11.99 -22.84 -6.10
CA GLY A 44 -11.35 -24.07 -6.53
C GLY A 44 -9.86 -23.96 -6.84
N HIS A 45 -9.32 -22.76 -7.02
CA HIS A 45 -7.89 -22.51 -7.05
C HIS A 45 -7.24 -22.91 -5.72
N SER A 46 -5.92 -22.99 -5.70
CA SER A 46 -5.15 -23.28 -4.48
C SER A 46 -3.97 -22.33 -4.38
N VAL A 47 -3.69 -21.89 -3.15
CA VAL A 47 -2.52 -21.06 -2.84
C VAL A 47 -1.65 -21.85 -1.85
N PRO A 48 -0.32 -21.94 -2.06
CA PRO A 48 0.57 -22.62 -1.14
C PRO A 48 0.68 -21.87 0.19
N PHE A 49 0.69 -22.62 1.30
CA PHE A 49 0.93 -22.10 2.63
C PHE A 49 1.51 -23.21 3.51
N ARG A 50 2.69 -23.00 4.10
CA ARG A 50 3.40 -23.95 4.97
C ARG A 50 3.53 -25.34 4.36
N GLY A 51 3.93 -25.39 3.08
CA GLY A 51 4.13 -26.63 2.34
C GLY A 51 2.84 -27.37 1.95
N LYS A 52 1.66 -26.78 2.13
CA LYS A 52 0.36 -27.34 1.75
C LYS A 52 -0.35 -26.42 0.76
N ASN A 53 -1.12 -27.00 -0.14
CA ASN A 53 -2.03 -26.23 -1.00
C ASN A 53 -3.35 -26.01 -0.28
N VAL A 54 -3.64 -24.76 0.08
CA VAL A 54 -4.91 -24.35 0.70
C VAL A 54 -5.90 -23.99 -0.39
N ARG A 55 -7.06 -24.68 -0.39
CA ARG A 55 -8.10 -24.46 -1.41
C ARG A 55 -8.84 -23.15 -1.17
N VAL A 56 -9.00 -22.36 -2.22
CA VAL A 56 -9.82 -21.15 -2.24
C VAL A 56 -11.31 -21.50 -2.33
N ARG A 57 -12.13 -20.89 -1.48
CA ARG A 57 -13.59 -21.06 -1.42
C ARG A 57 -14.30 -19.77 -1.80
N GLU A 58 -15.59 -19.88 -2.07
CA GLU A 58 -16.43 -18.71 -2.30
C GLU A 58 -16.65 -17.92 -1.00
N VAL A 59 -16.58 -16.59 -1.09
CA VAL A 59 -16.78 -15.70 0.06
C VAL A 59 -18.27 -15.60 0.45
N ASP A 60 -19.18 -15.75 -0.53
CA ASP A 60 -20.63 -15.61 -0.31
C ASP A 60 -21.18 -16.58 0.73
N GLU A 61 -20.69 -17.81 0.73
CA GLU A 61 -21.13 -18.89 1.63
C GLU A 61 -20.33 -18.97 2.93
N PHE A 62 -19.32 -18.07 3.11
CA PHE A 62 -18.43 -18.18 4.25
C PHE A 62 -19.06 -17.66 5.55
N ASP A 63 -18.92 -18.47 6.60
CA ASP A 63 -19.35 -18.15 7.96
C ASP A 63 -18.18 -17.50 8.73
N PHE A 64 -18.25 -16.18 8.91
CA PHE A 64 -17.21 -15.38 9.58
C PHE A 64 -17.10 -15.64 11.09
N SER A 65 -18.07 -16.34 11.71
CA SER A 65 -17.94 -16.75 13.12
C SER A 65 -16.81 -17.76 13.37
N LYS A 66 -16.26 -18.34 12.31
CA LYS A 66 -15.16 -19.32 12.36
C LYS A 66 -13.77 -18.67 12.43
N VAL A 67 -13.67 -17.36 12.31
CA VAL A 67 -12.39 -16.66 12.25
C VAL A 67 -12.36 -15.45 13.19
N GLN A 68 -11.20 -15.18 13.77
CA GLN A 68 -10.99 -14.03 14.62
C GLN A 68 -10.54 -12.80 13.85
N LEU A 69 -9.92 -12.99 12.66
CA LEU A 69 -9.38 -11.92 11.84
C LEU A 69 -9.65 -12.18 10.36
N ALA A 70 -10.07 -11.15 9.64
CA ALA A 70 -10.28 -11.17 8.20
C ALA A 70 -9.52 -10.04 7.50
N PHE A 71 -8.69 -10.38 6.52
CA PHE A 71 -8.03 -9.44 5.63
C PHE A 71 -8.86 -9.27 4.36
N PHE A 72 -9.21 -8.04 4.03
CA PHE A 72 -9.94 -7.70 2.81
C PHE A 72 -8.98 -7.15 1.75
N ALA A 73 -8.35 -8.06 1.00
CA ALA A 73 -7.42 -7.77 -0.10
C ALA A 73 -8.13 -7.79 -1.48
N ALA A 74 -9.41 -7.47 -1.50
CA ALA A 74 -10.24 -7.40 -2.70
C ALA A 74 -10.69 -5.95 -2.97
N GLY A 75 -11.43 -5.73 -4.05
CA GLY A 75 -11.93 -4.40 -4.39
C GLY A 75 -12.96 -3.84 -3.40
N PRO A 76 -13.21 -2.50 -3.44
CA PRO A 76 -14.12 -1.81 -2.51
C PRO A 76 -15.52 -2.42 -2.39
N ALA A 77 -16.10 -2.86 -3.52
CA ALA A 77 -17.44 -3.46 -3.53
C ALA A 77 -17.52 -4.74 -2.68
N VAL A 78 -16.48 -5.58 -2.73
CA VAL A 78 -16.40 -6.81 -1.93
C VAL A 78 -16.27 -6.46 -0.44
N THR A 79 -15.42 -5.52 -0.09
CA THR A 79 -15.27 -5.06 1.30
C THR A 79 -16.58 -4.53 1.86
N LEU A 80 -17.28 -3.64 1.13
CA LEU A 80 -18.57 -3.09 1.56
C LEU A 80 -19.66 -4.16 1.72
N SER A 81 -19.62 -5.24 0.92
CA SER A 81 -20.58 -6.34 1.02
C SER A 81 -20.32 -7.27 2.21
N PHE A 82 -19.07 -7.58 2.51
CA PHE A 82 -18.73 -8.65 3.46
C PHE A 82 -18.13 -8.19 4.78
N ALA A 83 -17.50 -7.01 4.88
CA ALA A 83 -16.98 -6.50 6.15
C ALA A 83 -18.07 -6.33 7.24
N PRO A 84 -19.31 -5.88 6.92
CA PRO A 84 -20.40 -5.87 7.90
C PRO A 84 -20.77 -7.26 8.43
N ARG A 85 -20.67 -8.31 7.60
CA ARG A 85 -20.91 -9.70 8.04
C ARG A 85 -19.81 -10.18 8.99
N ALA A 86 -18.55 -9.84 8.69
CA ALA A 86 -17.43 -10.18 9.57
C ALA A 86 -17.54 -9.49 10.93
N THR A 87 -17.83 -8.19 10.96
CA THR A 87 -18.00 -7.44 12.21
C THR A 87 -19.20 -7.88 13.03
N ALA A 88 -20.33 -8.23 12.40
CA ALA A 88 -21.49 -8.80 13.08
C ALA A 88 -21.16 -10.14 13.76
N ALA A 89 -20.22 -10.91 13.21
CA ALA A 89 -19.69 -12.13 13.78
C ALA A 89 -18.56 -11.90 14.82
N SER A 90 -18.31 -10.64 15.22
CA SER A 90 -17.20 -10.23 16.11
C SER A 90 -15.79 -10.52 15.55
N CYS A 91 -15.67 -10.76 14.26
CA CYS A 91 -14.39 -10.92 13.58
C CYS A 91 -13.73 -9.54 13.38
N ALA A 92 -12.45 -9.43 13.69
CA ALA A 92 -11.67 -8.24 13.40
C ALA A 92 -11.43 -8.09 11.87
N VAL A 93 -11.40 -6.87 11.38
CA VAL A 93 -11.28 -6.57 9.96
C VAL A 93 -10.08 -5.68 9.69
N ILE A 94 -9.25 -6.08 8.72
CA ILE A 94 -8.22 -5.22 8.12
C ILE A 94 -8.59 -5.00 6.65
N ASP A 95 -8.99 -3.76 6.32
CA ASP A 95 -9.39 -3.34 4.98
C ASP A 95 -8.20 -2.79 4.20
N LEU A 96 -7.83 -3.42 3.09
CA LEU A 96 -6.81 -2.95 2.16
C LEU A 96 -7.43 -2.16 0.99
N SER A 97 -8.76 -2.20 0.83
CA SER A 97 -9.43 -1.53 -0.27
C SER A 97 -9.63 -0.02 -0.03
N GLY A 98 -9.62 0.41 1.23
CA GLY A 98 -9.95 1.77 1.65
C GLY A 98 -11.43 2.13 1.47
N ALA A 99 -12.30 1.11 1.48
CA ALA A 99 -13.74 1.29 1.34
C ALA A 99 -14.42 1.66 2.65
N LEU A 100 -13.87 1.24 3.79
CA LEU A 100 -14.44 1.55 5.09
C LEU A 100 -14.19 3.01 5.48
N PRO A 101 -15.19 3.70 6.06
CA PRO A 101 -14.99 5.07 6.55
C PRO A 101 -13.91 5.13 7.65
N SER A 102 -13.04 6.13 7.61
CA SER A 102 -11.96 6.33 8.59
C SER A 102 -12.45 6.43 10.04
N ALA A 103 -13.67 6.96 10.26
CA ALA A 103 -14.27 6.99 11.59
C ALA A 103 -14.58 5.61 12.17
N GLN A 104 -14.74 4.60 11.30
CA GLN A 104 -15.00 3.20 11.65
C GLN A 104 -13.72 2.36 11.62
N ALA A 105 -12.91 2.55 10.58
CA ALA A 105 -11.68 1.83 10.31
C ALA A 105 -10.56 2.84 10.00
N PRO A 106 -9.86 3.39 11.01
CA PRO A 106 -8.80 4.36 10.79
C PRO A 106 -7.66 3.76 9.95
N ASN A 107 -7.06 4.62 9.13
CA ASN A 107 -5.87 4.26 8.35
C ASN A 107 -4.65 4.21 9.26
N VAL A 108 -3.95 3.07 9.27
CA VAL A 108 -2.79 2.88 10.13
C VAL A 108 -1.59 2.37 9.34
N VAL A 109 -0.45 3.00 9.59
CA VAL A 109 0.88 2.57 9.18
C VAL A 109 1.69 2.40 10.46
N PRO A 110 2.15 1.20 10.81
CA PRO A 110 2.82 0.90 12.09
C PRO A 110 3.98 1.84 12.41
N GLU A 111 4.76 2.20 11.40
CA GLU A 111 5.92 3.08 11.54
C GLU A 111 5.57 4.57 11.72
N ALA A 112 4.31 4.96 11.47
CA ALA A 112 3.89 6.37 11.48
C ALA A 112 2.89 6.71 12.60
N ASN A 113 1.85 5.88 12.80
CA ASN A 113 0.73 6.25 13.68
C ASN A 113 0.16 5.06 14.48
N ALA A 114 0.99 4.09 14.89
CA ALA A 114 0.55 2.92 15.67
C ALA A 114 -0.21 3.28 16.97
N GLN A 115 0.00 4.47 17.53
CA GLN A 115 -0.69 4.95 18.73
C GLN A 115 -2.23 5.03 18.55
N VAL A 116 -2.72 5.10 17.32
CA VAL A 116 -4.17 5.12 17.00
C VAL A 116 -4.84 3.83 17.48
N LEU A 117 -4.11 2.71 17.55
CA LEU A 117 -4.63 1.42 18.00
C LEU A 117 -5.18 1.45 19.43
N ALA A 118 -4.60 2.27 20.31
CA ALA A 118 -5.05 2.39 21.70
C ALA A 118 -6.50 2.92 21.85
N GLY A 119 -7.03 3.57 20.82
CA GLY A 119 -8.39 4.12 20.79
C GLY A 119 -9.44 3.22 20.16
N LEU A 120 -9.06 2.04 19.66
CA LEU A 120 -9.97 1.14 18.96
C LEU A 120 -10.99 0.49 19.89
N LYS A 121 -12.19 0.28 19.36
CA LYS A 121 -13.28 -0.43 20.04
C LYS A 121 -13.57 -1.75 19.33
N LYS A 122 -13.91 -2.77 20.08
CA LYS A 122 -14.36 -4.06 19.53
C LYS A 122 -15.76 -3.94 18.90
N PRO A 123 -16.04 -4.61 17.77
CA PRO A 123 -15.11 -5.40 16.97
C PRO A 123 -14.06 -4.51 16.27
N LEU A 124 -12.80 -4.95 16.31
CA LEU A 124 -11.68 -4.17 15.79
C LEU A 124 -11.75 -4.02 14.26
N GLN A 125 -11.66 -2.81 13.78
CA GLN A 125 -11.61 -2.51 12.35
C GLN A 125 -10.49 -1.51 12.05
N LEU A 126 -9.67 -1.83 11.08
CA LEU A 126 -8.56 -1.02 10.61
C LEU A 126 -8.54 -0.96 9.09
N SER A 127 -8.03 0.13 8.55
CA SER A 127 -7.66 0.23 7.13
C SER A 127 -6.14 0.28 6.98
N SER A 128 -5.61 -0.56 6.10
CA SER A 128 -4.28 -0.38 5.52
C SER A 128 -4.42 0.64 4.39
N PRO A 129 -3.77 1.81 4.45
CA PRO A 129 -3.90 2.82 3.40
C PRO A 129 -3.35 2.32 2.07
N SER A 130 -3.53 3.09 1.00
CA SER A 130 -2.96 2.80 -0.31
C SER A 130 -1.44 2.68 -0.24
N ALA A 131 -0.85 1.91 -1.15
CA ALA A 131 0.60 1.67 -1.18
C ALA A 131 1.40 2.97 -1.20
N SER A 132 0.95 3.96 -1.96
CA SER A 132 1.58 5.29 -2.00
C SER A 132 1.48 6.02 -0.68
N ALA A 133 0.31 5.99 -0.01
CA ALA A 133 0.14 6.63 1.30
C ALA A 133 1.00 5.94 2.37
N THR A 134 1.11 4.61 2.33
CA THR A 134 1.99 3.84 3.21
C THR A 134 3.45 4.24 3.04
N ALA A 135 3.97 4.20 1.80
CA ALA A 135 5.38 4.54 1.53
C ALA A 135 5.71 5.98 1.93
N LEU A 136 4.83 6.93 1.59
CA LEU A 136 4.99 8.34 1.95
C LEU A 136 4.92 8.56 3.47
N ALA A 137 4.01 7.89 4.17
CA ALA A 137 3.89 8.01 5.62
C ALA A 137 5.15 7.51 6.34
N VAL A 138 5.70 6.35 5.92
CA VAL A 138 6.95 5.82 6.46
C VAL A 138 8.10 6.82 6.31
N ALA A 139 8.20 7.49 5.15
CA ALA A 139 9.27 8.45 4.88
C ALA A 139 9.06 9.82 5.54
N LEU A 140 7.81 10.28 5.69
CA LEU A 140 7.51 11.63 6.19
C LEU A 140 7.28 11.70 7.69
N ALA A 141 6.80 10.62 8.33
CA ALA A 141 6.55 10.61 9.77
C ALA A 141 7.79 10.97 10.62
N PRO A 142 9.00 10.44 10.35
CA PRO A 142 10.19 10.81 11.13
C PRO A 142 10.60 12.27 10.99
N LEU A 143 10.14 12.96 9.95
CA LEU A 143 10.46 14.37 9.69
C LEU A 143 9.51 15.36 10.39
N GLN A 144 8.33 14.91 10.85
CA GLN A 144 7.32 15.79 11.46
C GLN A 144 7.81 16.50 12.74
N GLY A 145 8.71 15.87 13.50
CA GLY A 145 9.29 16.47 14.69
C GLY A 145 10.44 17.44 14.43
N LEU A 146 10.98 17.43 13.20
CA LEU A 146 12.14 18.24 12.78
C LEU A 146 11.73 19.42 11.91
N LEU A 147 10.69 19.24 11.08
CA LEU A 147 10.26 20.18 10.06
C LEU A 147 8.84 20.65 10.34
N ASP A 148 8.62 21.95 10.27
CA ASP A 148 7.27 22.54 10.19
C ASP A 148 6.77 22.45 8.75
N ILE A 149 6.29 21.24 8.37
CA ILE A 149 5.90 20.94 6.98
C ILE A 149 4.63 21.71 6.62
N GLN A 150 4.76 22.71 5.78
CA GLN A 150 3.66 23.57 5.31
C GLN A 150 2.94 23.01 4.09
N ARG A 151 3.70 22.33 3.20
CA ARG A 151 3.21 21.79 1.94
C ARG A 151 4.03 20.58 1.50
N VAL A 152 3.34 19.65 0.87
CA VAL A 152 3.94 18.51 0.15
C VAL A 152 3.52 18.59 -1.32
N ASN A 153 4.48 18.63 -2.23
CA ASN A 153 4.26 18.45 -3.66
C ASN A 153 4.88 17.12 -4.07
N LEU A 154 4.12 16.29 -4.76
CA LEU A 154 4.63 14.98 -5.16
C LEU A 154 4.12 14.53 -6.53
N THR A 155 4.98 13.78 -7.22
CA THR A 155 4.61 12.97 -8.37
C THR A 155 4.78 11.50 -7.97
N ALA A 156 3.69 10.74 -8.06
CA ALA A 156 3.68 9.31 -7.82
C ALA A 156 3.73 8.56 -9.15
N SER A 157 4.86 7.91 -9.42
CA SER A 157 5.08 7.06 -10.59
C SER A 157 4.69 5.63 -10.22
N LEU A 158 3.49 5.21 -10.62
CA LEU A 158 2.86 3.98 -10.20
C LEU A 158 3.16 2.83 -11.17
N ALA A 159 3.53 1.69 -10.62
CA ALA A 159 3.70 0.45 -11.37
C ALA A 159 2.36 -0.08 -11.90
N ILE A 160 2.42 -0.80 -13.00
CA ILE A 160 1.23 -1.39 -13.65
C ILE A 160 0.49 -2.37 -12.73
N SER A 161 1.21 -3.05 -11.83
CA SER A 161 0.62 -3.96 -10.83
C SER A 161 -0.42 -3.29 -9.92
N SER A 162 -0.39 -1.97 -9.77
CA SER A 162 -1.42 -1.20 -9.06
C SER A 162 -2.81 -1.31 -9.68
N GLN A 163 -2.89 -1.65 -10.99
CA GLN A 163 -4.11 -1.85 -11.75
C GLN A 163 -4.52 -3.33 -11.87
N GLY A 164 -3.76 -4.24 -11.24
CA GLY A 164 -4.07 -5.67 -11.21
C GLY A 164 -3.42 -6.49 -12.33
N ARG A 165 -3.74 -7.79 -12.35
CA ARG A 165 -3.07 -8.77 -13.24
C ARG A 165 -3.34 -8.55 -14.72
N GLU A 166 -4.53 -8.11 -15.09
CA GLU A 166 -4.86 -7.84 -16.49
C GLU A 166 -4.00 -6.70 -17.04
N ALA A 167 -3.79 -5.64 -16.26
CA ALA A 167 -2.90 -4.55 -16.63
C ALA A 167 -1.44 -5.00 -16.80
N VAL A 168 -0.96 -5.87 -15.90
CA VAL A 168 0.38 -6.48 -16.01
C VAL A 168 0.50 -7.30 -17.29
N SER A 169 -0.49 -8.12 -17.61
CA SER A 169 -0.55 -8.91 -18.85
C SER A 169 -0.59 -8.01 -20.09
N GLU A 170 -1.30 -6.88 -20.01
CA GLU A 170 -1.38 -5.90 -21.09
C GLU A 170 -0.03 -5.23 -21.37
N LEU A 171 0.71 -4.80 -20.34
CA LEU A 171 2.05 -4.25 -20.51
C LEU A 171 2.99 -5.27 -21.18
N ALA A 172 2.97 -6.52 -20.71
CA ALA A 172 3.79 -7.60 -21.27
C ALA A 172 3.44 -7.84 -22.74
N ARG A 173 2.15 -7.90 -23.07
CA ARG A 173 1.67 -8.09 -24.45
C ARG A 173 2.09 -6.93 -25.36
N GLN A 174 1.81 -5.68 -24.96
CA GLN A 174 2.20 -4.50 -25.75
C GLN A 174 3.71 -4.45 -25.98
N THR A 175 4.51 -4.74 -24.94
CA THR A 175 5.96 -4.79 -25.03
C THR A 175 6.42 -5.81 -26.09
N ALA A 176 5.88 -7.03 -26.03
CA ALA A 176 6.22 -8.10 -26.96
C ALA A 176 5.79 -7.77 -28.40
N GLU A 177 4.61 -7.19 -28.60
CA GLU A 177 4.11 -6.79 -29.92
C GLU A 177 5.01 -5.71 -30.54
N LEU A 178 5.35 -4.66 -29.79
CA LEU A 178 6.19 -3.57 -30.25
C LEU A 178 7.62 -4.03 -30.61
N LEU A 179 8.24 -4.86 -29.75
CA LEU A 179 9.58 -5.38 -30.01
C LEU A 179 9.64 -6.33 -31.23
N ASN A 180 8.53 -6.99 -31.55
CA ASN A 180 8.41 -7.84 -32.73
C ASN A 180 7.82 -7.13 -33.97
N VAL A 181 7.74 -5.80 -33.93
CA VAL A 181 7.20 -4.96 -35.02
C VAL A 181 5.79 -5.44 -35.47
N ARG A 182 4.98 -5.85 -34.52
CA ARG A 182 3.58 -6.26 -34.74
C ARG A 182 2.64 -5.08 -34.51
N PRO A 183 1.50 -5.00 -35.20
CA PRO A 183 0.45 -4.05 -34.86
C PRO A 183 0.03 -4.21 -33.38
N MET A 184 -0.02 -3.09 -32.65
CA MET A 184 -0.38 -3.05 -31.25
C MET A 184 -1.67 -2.24 -31.07
N GLU A 185 -2.69 -2.87 -30.48
CA GLU A 185 -3.93 -2.21 -30.09
C GLU A 185 -4.10 -2.30 -28.58
N PRO A 186 -4.28 -1.15 -27.89
CA PRO A 186 -4.56 -1.17 -26.44
C PRO A 186 -5.87 -1.90 -26.14
N ARG A 187 -5.90 -2.71 -25.05
CA ARG A 187 -7.09 -3.47 -24.65
C ARG A 187 -7.55 -3.13 -23.24
N PHE A 188 -6.62 -2.97 -22.30
CA PHE A 188 -6.89 -2.60 -20.92
C PHE A 188 -6.83 -1.07 -20.73
N PHE A 189 -5.82 -0.43 -21.29
CA PHE A 189 -5.67 1.02 -21.26
C PHE A 189 -6.30 1.65 -22.51
N ASP A 190 -6.63 2.94 -22.45
CA ASP A 190 -7.16 3.70 -23.58
C ASP A 190 -6.09 4.01 -24.64
N ARG A 191 -4.82 3.75 -24.33
CA ARG A 191 -3.66 4.03 -25.18
C ARG A 191 -2.48 3.12 -24.87
N GLN A 192 -1.41 3.22 -25.66
CA GLN A 192 -0.17 2.51 -25.42
C GLN A 192 0.42 2.88 -24.06
N VAL A 193 0.73 1.87 -23.23
CA VAL A 193 1.42 2.02 -21.97
C VAL A 193 2.88 1.53 -22.05
N ALA A 194 3.19 0.54 -22.90
CA ALA A 194 4.55 0.07 -23.10
C ALA A 194 5.44 1.20 -23.66
N PHE A 195 6.58 1.43 -22.99
CA PHE A 195 7.54 2.52 -23.32
C PHE A 195 6.93 3.93 -23.28
N ASN A 196 5.89 4.15 -22.46
CA ASN A 196 5.18 5.43 -22.36
C ASN A 196 4.81 5.75 -20.90
N LEU A 197 4.60 7.04 -20.60
CA LEU A 197 4.06 7.51 -19.34
C LEU A 197 2.63 8.01 -19.55
N LEU A 198 1.68 7.52 -18.75
CA LEU A 198 0.32 8.04 -18.77
C LEU A 198 0.13 8.99 -17.57
N ALA A 199 -0.16 10.24 -17.85
CA ALA A 199 -0.24 11.31 -16.84
C ALA A 199 -1.55 11.26 -16.00
N GLN A 200 -2.32 10.20 -16.14
CA GLN A 200 -3.61 10.03 -15.47
C GLN A 200 -3.82 8.57 -15.13
N VAL A 201 -4.24 8.30 -13.89
CA VAL A 201 -4.60 6.96 -13.40
C VAL A 201 -6.04 6.98 -12.91
N GLY A 202 -6.93 6.34 -13.67
CA GLY A 202 -8.38 6.38 -13.45
C GLY A 202 -9.05 7.59 -14.10
N THR A 203 -10.37 7.69 -13.95
CA THR A 203 -11.18 8.77 -14.54
C THR A 203 -11.12 10.02 -13.65
N PRO A 204 -10.79 11.20 -14.21
CA PRO A 204 -10.80 12.45 -13.45
C PRO A 204 -12.23 12.95 -13.24
N ASP A 205 -12.44 13.69 -12.16
CA ASP A 205 -13.69 14.41 -11.93
C ASP A 205 -13.76 15.75 -12.68
N ALA A 206 -14.81 16.53 -12.42
CA ALA A 206 -15.02 17.84 -13.06
C ALA A 206 -13.91 18.87 -12.73
N GLN A 207 -13.10 18.64 -11.71
CA GLN A 207 -11.96 19.49 -11.33
C GLN A 207 -10.61 18.96 -11.82
N GLY A 208 -10.62 17.84 -12.53
CA GLY A 208 -9.43 17.21 -13.11
C GLY A 208 -8.68 16.28 -12.15
N HIS A 209 -9.22 15.98 -10.96
CA HIS A 209 -8.58 15.07 -9.99
C HIS A 209 -9.14 13.65 -10.09
N THR A 210 -8.27 12.66 -10.03
CA THR A 210 -8.69 11.26 -9.97
C THR A 210 -9.06 10.85 -8.54
N LEU A 211 -9.84 9.78 -8.42
CA LEU A 211 -10.19 9.21 -7.12
C LEU A 211 -8.93 8.77 -6.34
N LEU A 212 -7.93 8.25 -7.04
CA LEU A 212 -6.67 7.80 -6.45
C LEU A 212 -5.90 8.97 -5.82
N GLU A 213 -5.79 10.09 -6.52
CA GLU A 213 -5.14 11.31 -6.00
C GLU A 213 -5.85 11.85 -4.76
N LYS A 214 -7.18 11.92 -4.79
CA LYS A 214 -7.98 12.34 -3.63
C LYS A 214 -7.83 11.39 -2.44
N ARG A 215 -7.82 10.08 -2.71
CA ARG A 215 -7.61 9.05 -1.70
C ARG A 215 -6.24 9.21 -1.05
N LEU A 216 -5.18 9.34 -1.84
CA LEU A 216 -3.81 9.53 -1.34
C LEU A 216 -3.69 10.76 -0.44
N VAL A 217 -4.24 11.90 -0.86
CA VAL A 217 -4.23 13.13 -0.04
C VAL A 217 -4.95 12.93 1.29
N ARG A 218 -6.12 12.29 1.28
CA ARG A 218 -6.91 12.03 2.49
C ARG A 218 -6.17 11.10 3.44
N GLU A 219 -5.69 9.95 2.94
CA GLU A 219 -5.01 8.93 3.73
C GLU A 219 -3.70 9.47 4.33
N LEU A 220 -2.90 10.19 3.55
CA LEU A 220 -1.66 10.77 4.05
C LEU A 220 -1.90 11.82 5.14
N ARG A 221 -2.89 12.69 4.99
CA ARG A 221 -3.29 13.62 6.04
C ARG A 221 -3.72 12.92 7.33
N GLU A 222 -4.49 11.85 7.20
CA GLU A 222 -4.98 11.06 8.32
C GLU A 222 -3.83 10.37 9.04
N VAL A 223 -2.99 9.63 8.34
CA VAL A 223 -1.86 8.91 8.93
C VAL A 223 -0.85 9.83 9.59
N LEU A 224 -0.56 10.98 8.98
CA LEU A 224 0.33 11.99 9.56
C LEU A 224 -0.33 12.83 10.68
N GLY A 225 -1.65 12.69 10.92
CA GLY A 225 -2.36 13.48 11.92
C GLY A 225 -2.43 14.98 11.57
N GLN A 226 -2.32 15.34 10.28
CA GLN A 226 -2.26 16.71 9.80
C GLN A 226 -3.40 17.03 8.81
N PRO A 227 -4.62 17.24 9.28
CA PRO A 227 -5.80 17.40 8.43
C PRO A 227 -5.75 18.63 7.50
N LEU A 228 -4.97 19.64 7.86
CA LEU A 228 -4.83 20.90 7.09
C LEU A 228 -3.58 20.95 6.20
N LEU A 229 -2.74 19.90 6.21
CA LEU A 229 -1.53 19.85 5.38
C LEU A 229 -1.88 20.05 3.91
N LYS A 230 -1.20 20.99 3.26
CA LYS A 230 -1.40 21.25 1.83
C LYS A 230 -0.64 20.21 1.03
N ILE A 231 -1.36 19.40 0.27
CA ILE A 231 -0.76 18.34 -0.57
C ILE A 231 -1.19 18.55 -2.02
N SER A 232 -0.21 18.61 -2.92
CA SER A 232 -0.41 18.57 -4.37
C SER A 232 0.16 17.27 -4.89
N VAL A 233 -0.65 16.50 -5.64
CA VAL A 233 -0.23 15.20 -6.16
C VAL A 233 -0.61 15.06 -7.63
N THR A 234 0.28 14.44 -8.39
CA THR A 234 0.01 13.90 -9.71
C THR A 234 0.38 12.41 -9.72
N CYS A 235 -0.59 11.56 -10.00
CA CYS A 235 -0.36 10.13 -10.19
C CYS A 235 -0.17 9.84 -11.68
N ILE A 236 0.98 9.27 -12.02
CA ILE A 236 1.30 8.83 -13.38
C ILE A 236 1.41 7.29 -13.41
N GLN A 237 0.99 6.68 -14.52
CA GLN A 237 1.21 5.26 -14.77
C GLN A 237 2.52 5.08 -15.49
N ALA A 238 3.49 4.42 -14.86
CA ALA A 238 4.78 4.10 -15.45
C ALA A 238 4.76 2.71 -16.10
N PRO A 239 5.55 2.47 -17.17
CA PRO A 239 5.65 1.18 -17.85
C PRO A 239 6.58 0.22 -17.10
N VAL A 240 6.35 0.08 -15.79
CA VAL A 240 7.08 -0.77 -14.85
C VAL A 240 6.10 -1.78 -14.27
N PHE A 241 6.48 -3.05 -14.20
CA PHE A 241 5.59 -4.11 -13.73
C PHE A 241 5.25 -3.96 -12.24
N PHE A 242 6.26 -3.82 -11.39
CA PHE A 242 6.17 -3.73 -9.94
C PHE A 242 7.11 -2.65 -9.42
N GLY A 243 6.79 -2.11 -8.24
CA GLY A 243 7.57 -1.08 -7.57
C GLY A 243 7.20 0.34 -7.99
N ASP A 244 6.73 1.13 -7.02
CA ASP A 244 6.39 2.54 -7.21
C ASP A 244 7.59 3.43 -6.92
N SER A 245 7.61 4.61 -7.55
CA SER A 245 8.60 5.66 -7.29
C SER A 245 7.91 6.99 -7.04
N TYR A 246 8.51 7.82 -6.17
CA TYR A 246 7.93 9.10 -5.78
C TYR A 246 8.99 10.20 -5.81
N SER A 247 8.70 11.28 -6.53
CA SER A 247 9.42 12.55 -6.40
C SER A 247 8.65 13.42 -5.42
N VAL A 248 9.27 13.75 -4.30
CA VAL A 248 8.64 14.49 -3.19
C VAL A 248 9.39 15.77 -2.92
N THR A 249 8.67 16.87 -2.85
CA THR A 249 9.18 18.17 -2.41
C THR A 249 8.37 18.64 -1.22
N LEU A 250 9.04 18.88 -0.10
CA LEU A 250 8.46 19.43 1.12
C LEU A 250 8.84 20.91 1.23
N GLN A 251 7.86 21.75 1.57
CA GLN A 251 8.09 23.13 1.98
C GLN A 251 7.99 23.20 3.50
N SER A 252 9.10 23.60 4.15
CA SER A 252 9.16 23.84 5.59
C SER A 252 8.94 25.32 5.93
N GLY A 253 8.47 25.60 7.13
CA GLY A 253 8.36 26.95 7.68
C GLY A 253 9.69 27.59 8.03
N SER A 254 10.80 26.84 8.03
CA SER A 254 12.15 27.29 8.35
C SER A 254 13.20 26.55 7.51
N ALA A 255 14.43 27.05 7.50
CA ALA A 255 15.54 26.39 6.80
C ALA A 255 15.74 24.95 7.25
N VAL A 256 15.97 24.06 6.29
CA VAL A 256 16.13 22.61 6.50
C VAL A 256 17.56 22.30 6.94
N ASP A 257 17.71 21.63 8.08
CA ASP A 257 18.96 21.02 8.49
C ASP A 257 19.09 19.62 7.87
N LEU A 258 19.81 19.51 6.77
CA LEU A 258 20.02 18.24 6.06
C LEU A 258 20.73 17.17 6.92
N ALA A 259 21.60 17.56 7.86
CA ALA A 259 22.26 16.60 8.73
C ALA A 259 21.25 15.96 9.70
N ALA A 260 20.38 16.77 10.30
CA ALA A 260 19.31 16.28 11.16
C ALA A 260 18.27 15.44 10.37
N VAL A 261 17.93 15.85 9.14
CA VAL A 261 17.03 15.08 8.25
C VAL A 261 17.62 13.71 7.94
N ASN A 262 18.87 13.63 7.49
CA ASN A 262 19.51 12.35 7.18
C ASN A 262 19.59 11.44 8.41
N ALA A 263 19.97 11.96 9.57
CA ALA A 263 20.02 11.19 10.82
C ALA A 263 18.62 10.63 11.20
N ALA A 264 17.55 11.41 11.01
CA ALA A 264 16.20 10.95 11.29
C ALA A 264 15.74 9.87 10.31
N LEU A 265 16.06 10.01 9.02
CA LEU A 265 15.72 9.01 8.00
C LEU A 265 16.49 7.71 8.22
N GLU A 266 17.78 7.79 8.57
CA GLU A 266 18.62 6.62 8.85
C GLU A 266 18.15 5.84 10.09
N ALA A 267 17.64 6.52 11.10
CA ALA A 267 17.14 5.90 12.32
C ALA A 267 15.68 5.39 12.20
N ALA A 268 14.96 5.72 11.12
CA ALA A 268 13.55 5.43 10.99
C ALA A 268 13.27 3.95 10.69
N PRO A 269 12.35 3.29 11.42
CA PRO A 269 11.97 1.91 11.14
C PRO A 269 11.28 1.79 9.78
N GLY A 270 11.53 0.68 9.07
CA GLY A 270 10.91 0.40 7.77
C GLY A 270 11.40 1.28 6.62
N LEU A 271 12.50 2.04 6.83
CA LEU A 271 13.12 2.91 5.85
C LEU A 271 14.60 2.54 5.68
N GLU A 272 15.10 2.67 4.46
CA GLU A 272 16.52 2.57 4.15
C GLU A 272 16.99 3.83 3.40
N LEU A 273 17.89 4.57 4.02
CA LEU A 273 18.51 5.76 3.41
C LEU A 273 19.68 5.30 2.54
N VAL A 274 19.62 5.59 1.25
CA VAL A 274 20.69 5.26 0.29
C VAL A 274 21.85 6.23 0.45
N GLU A 275 23.08 5.74 0.27
CA GLU A 275 24.31 6.53 0.39
C GLU A 275 24.30 7.80 -0.48
N ALA A 276 24.99 8.83 -0.02
CA ALA A 276 25.10 10.09 -0.73
C ALA A 276 25.79 9.89 -2.09
N GLY A 277 25.14 10.37 -3.16
CA GLY A 277 25.63 10.22 -4.54
C GLY A 277 25.02 9.06 -5.30
N ASP A 278 24.29 8.18 -4.63
CA ASP A 278 23.51 7.11 -5.24
C ASP A 278 21.98 7.40 -5.16
N TYR A 279 21.18 6.57 -5.80
CA TYR A 279 19.71 6.67 -5.78
C TYR A 279 19.06 5.30 -5.97
N PRO A 280 17.97 5.01 -5.23
CA PRO A 280 17.28 3.75 -5.37
C PRO A 280 16.38 3.74 -6.61
N THR A 281 16.22 2.55 -7.19
CA THR A 281 15.30 2.28 -8.29
C THR A 281 14.18 1.33 -7.83
N ALA A 282 12.99 1.49 -8.41
CA ALA A 282 11.87 0.64 -8.03
C ALA A 282 12.14 -0.84 -8.33
N VAL A 283 12.65 -1.14 -9.53
CA VAL A 283 12.85 -2.53 -10.01
C VAL A 283 14.13 -3.15 -9.45
N GLY A 284 15.22 -2.38 -9.38
CA GLY A 284 16.52 -2.91 -8.96
C GLY A 284 16.65 -3.09 -7.45
N ASP A 285 16.01 -2.21 -6.69
CA ASP A 285 16.22 -2.14 -5.24
C ASP A 285 14.96 -2.46 -4.43
N ALA A 286 13.80 -1.90 -4.79
CA ALA A 286 12.63 -1.94 -3.93
C ALA A 286 11.74 -3.18 -4.08
N VAL A 287 11.65 -3.76 -5.28
CA VAL A 287 10.79 -4.94 -5.52
C VAL A 287 11.26 -6.13 -4.69
N GLY A 288 10.33 -6.73 -3.94
CA GLY A 288 10.58 -7.85 -3.03
C GLY A 288 11.11 -7.45 -1.66
N GLN A 289 11.30 -6.16 -1.38
CA GLN A 289 11.82 -5.66 -0.10
C GLN A 289 10.73 -5.20 0.87
N ASP A 290 11.07 -5.22 2.16
CA ASP A 290 10.16 -4.87 3.27
C ASP A 290 10.29 -3.40 3.71
N VAL A 291 11.15 -2.64 3.06
CA VAL A 291 11.47 -1.26 3.41
C VAL A 291 11.07 -0.28 2.30
N VAL A 292 10.96 0.99 2.67
CA VAL A 292 10.90 2.12 1.73
C VAL A 292 12.31 2.67 1.59
N TYR A 293 12.82 2.72 0.36
CA TYR A 293 14.12 3.33 0.07
C TYR A 293 13.96 4.83 -0.13
N VAL A 294 14.87 5.59 0.47
CA VAL A 294 14.97 7.05 0.31
C VAL A 294 16.35 7.41 -0.21
N GLY A 295 16.41 8.24 -1.22
CA GLY A 295 17.65 8.77 -1.75
C GLY A 295 17.48 10.19 -2.26
N ARG A 296 18.56 10.77 -2.77
CA ARG A 296 18.59 12.13 -3.32
C ARG A 296 18.05 13.19 -2.36
N VAL A 297 18.35 13.04 -1.07
CA VAL A 297 17.99 14.01 -0.03
C VAL A 297 18.78 15.30 -0.25
N ARG A 298 18.09 16.41 -0.51
CA ARG A 298 18.73 17.68 -0.84
C ARG A 298 17.81 18.87 -0.59
N SER A 299 18.37 20.02 -0.28
CA SER A 299 17.64 21.30 -0.24
C SER A 299 17.21 21.74 -1.63
N GLY A 300 16.29 22.71 -1.71
CA GLY A 300 16.02 23.45 -2.95
C GLY A 300 17.25 24.15 -3.48
N VAL A 301 17.26 24.44 -4.79
CA VAL A 301 18.42 25.12 -5.44
C VAL A 301 18.61 26.53 -4.87
N ASP A 302 17.51 27.28 -4.76
CA ASP A 302 17.50 28.68 -4.32
C ASP A 302 16.66 28.89 -3.05
N ASP A 303 16.11 27.79 -2.47
CA ASP A 303 15.25 27.85 -1.30
C ASP A 303 15.75 26.90 -0.20
N PRO A 304 16.37 27.41 0.87
CA PRO A 304 16.84 26.60 1.98
C PRO A 304 15.72 26.00 2.84
N THR A 305 14.45 26.43 2.64
CA THR A 305 13.28 25.89 3.32
C THR A 305 12.64 24.73 2.56
N GLU A 306 13.14 24.40 1.38
CA GLU A 306 12.69 23.28 0.56
C GLU A 306 13.56 22.04 0.81
N LEU A 307 12.88 20.88 0.95
CA LEU A 307 13.52 19.56 1.00
C LEU A 307 12.99 18.69 -0.14
N ASN A 308 13.90 18.14 -0.91
CA ASN A 308 13.60 17.23 -2.01
C ASN A 308 14.07 15.81 -1.68
N LEU A 309 13.19 14.82 -1.92
CA LEU A 309 13.41 13.39 -1.69
C LEU A 309 13.06 12.60 -2.94
N TRP A 310 13.73 11.47 -3.12
CA TRP A 310 13.33 10.43 -4.05
C TRP A 310 13.08 9.15 -3.27
N LEU A 311 11.89 8.55 -3.43
CA LEU A 311 11.47 7.36 -2.73
C LEU A 311 11.17 6.24 -3.72
N THR A 312 11.44 4.99 -3.33
CA THR A 312 10.96 3.80 -4.04
C THR A 312 10.46 2.75 -3.03
N SER A 313 9.42 2.00 -3.41
CA SER A 313 8.84 0.96 -2.56
C SER A 313 8.18 -0.13 -3.38
N ASP A 314 8.19 -1.36 -2.90
CA ASP A 314 7.32 -2.40 -3.45
C ASP A 314 5.86 -2.11 -3.10
N ASN A 315 5.07 -1.78 -4.11
CA ASN A 315 3.67 -1.39 -3.94
C ASN A 315 2.75 -2.54 -3.51
N VAL A 316 3.11 -3.78 -3.84
CA VAL A 316 2.35 -4.98 -3.47
C VAL A 316 2.78 -5.49 -2.09
N ARG A 317 4.11 -5.54 -1.85
CA ARG A 317 4.69 -6.07 -0.62
C ARG A 317 4.63 -5.02 0.51
N LYS A 318 5.61 -4.09 0.58
CA LYS A 318 5.67 -3.09 1.67
C LYS A 318 4.46 -2.16 1.69
N GLY A 319 4.02 -1.72 0.52
CA GLY A 319 2.91 -0.77 0.41
C GLY A 319 1.53 -1.32 0.78
N ALA A 320 1.34 -2.65 0.71
CA ALA A 320 0.02 -3.26 0.93
C ALA A 320 0.07 -4.48 1.85
N ALA A 321 0.57 -5.62 1.37
CA ALA A 321 0.46 -6.90 2.07
C ALA A 321 1.21 -6.91 3.42
N LEU A 322 2.45 -6.41 3.44
CA LEU A 322 3.24 -6.36 4.67
C LEU A 322 2.65 -5.39 5.69
N ASN A 323 2.21 -4.21 5.27
CA ASN A 323 1.55 -3.27 6.18
C ASN A 323 0.34 -3.92 6.87
N ALA A 324 -0.49 -4.65 6.12
CA ALA A 324 -1.65 -5.35 6.67
C ALA A 324 -1.26 -6.45 7.67
N VAL A 325 -0.19 -7.22 7.38
CA VAL A 325 0.31 -8.25 8.30
C VAL A 325 0.90 -7.61 9.56
N GLN A 326 1.68 -6.54 9.44
CA GLN A 326 2.20 -5.77 10.58
C GLN A 326 1.06 -5.21 11.46
N LEU A 327 -0.04 -4.73 10.86
CA LEU A 327 -1.23 -4.33 11.62
C LEU A 327 -1.83 -5.50 12.40
N ALA A 328 -1.92 -6.67 11.79
CA ALA A 328 -2.40 -7.87 12.46
C ALA A 328 -1.50 -8.29 13.63
N GLU A 329 -0.18 -8.19 13.47
CA GLU A 329 0.79 -8.46 14.55
C GLU A 329 0.59 -7.55 15.77
N LEU A 330 0.28 -6.27 15.52
CA LEU A 330 -0.03 -5.33 16.59
C LEU A 330 -1.36 -5.64 17.30
N LEU A 331 -2.34 -6.17 16.55
CA LEU A 331 -3.65 -6.53 17.10
C LEU A 331 -3.67 -7.86 17.84
N ILE A 332 -2.69 -8.74 17.66
CA ILE A 332 -2.68 -10.10 18.24
C ILE A 332 -2.99 -10.08 19.75
N LYS A 333 -2.41 -9.13 20.49
CA LYS A 333 -2.59 -9.02 21.95
C LYS A 333 -4.03 -8.71 22.34
N ASP A 334 -4.78 -8.07 21.47
CA ASP A 334 -6.19 -7.68 21.73
C ASP A 334 -7.18 -8.70 21.17
N LEU A 335 -6.72 -9.61 20.30
CA LEU A 335 -7.51 -10.68 19.68
C LEU A 335 -7.49 -11.98 20.49
N LEU A 336 -6.52 -12.14 21.34
CA LEU A 336 -6.25 -13.34 22.15
C LEU A 336 -6.49 -13.09 23.62
#